data_21d7bc0d0a0cf24f85e012a70c16f555
#
_entry.id   21d7bc0d0a0cf24f85e012a70c16f555
#
_cell.length_a   1.000
_cell.length_b   1.000
_cell.length_c   1.000
_cell.angle_alpha   90.00
_cell.angle_beta   90.00
_cell.angle_gamma   90.00
#
_symmetry.space_group_name_H-M   'P 1'
#
loop_
_entity.id
_entity.type
_entity.pdbx_description
1 polymer ?
#
loop_
_entity_poly.entity_id
_entity_poly.type
_entity_poly.pdbx_seq_one_letter_code
_entity_poly.pdbx_strand_id
1 'polypeptide(L)'
;AMMVALVLPGFMWLRAGGRSSLVAIGAAPAFTFGLITILSVAYPVLDIEWEPSTALPILGMSALGGAGAWSLSFFRRSNDGFSLRGVPLREAIGVRKPIGGRQAAIRAATWGAILVGFVLAALPLVMGAAPSNPIQQWDPTFHQNGVHAMLYGKNASPFGGLHELYGGRNVYYPTGWHAFVSLFARYDSVIQASNVSSLALMAVWVVGLAALVSVLTASRSAIMAAPIIGGMLLNMPADALTMYNQWPNS
;
A
#
# COMPACT_ATOMS: atom_id res chain seq x y z
N ALA A 1 5.13 8.31 7.07
CA ALA A 1 5.18 7.00 7.72
C ALA A 1 4.21 6.00 7.07
N MET A 2 2.90 6.29 6.99
CA MET A 2 1.84 5.38 6.49
C MET A 2 2.15 4.78 5.11
N MET A 3 2.44 5.57 4.08
CA MET A 3 2.81 5.08 2.73
C MET A 3 4.03 4.16 2.73
N VAL A 4 5.02 4.46 3.57
CA VAL A 4 6.23 3.63 3.68
C VAL A 4 5.87 2.26 4.26
N ALA A 5 5.11 2.22 5.35
CA ALA A 5 4.65 0.98 5.96
C ALA A 5 3.74 0.17 5.03
N LEU A 6 2.92 0.85 4.22
CA LEU A 6 2.03 0.21 3.25
C LEU A 6 2.79 -0.45 2.09
N VAL A 7 3.86 0.18 1.62
CA VAL A 7 4.54 -0.25 0.38
C VAL A 7 5.81 -1.03 0.66
N LEU A 8 6.61 -0.63 1.66
CA LEU A 8 7.97 -1.14 1.82
C LEU A 8 8.06 -2.67 2.02
N PRO A 9 7.25 -3.31 2.90
CA PRO A 9 7.33 -4.76 3.10
C PRO A 9 7.13 -5.54 1.79
N GLY A 10 6.01 -5.32 1.12
CA GLY A 10 5.68 -6.01 -0.13
C GLY A 10 6.64 -5.66 -1.26
N PHE A 11 7.06 -4.39 -1.36
CA PHE A 11 8.03 -3.97 -2.37
C PHE A 11 9.34 -4.75 -2.29
N MET A 12 9.90 -4.92 -1.11
CA MET A 12 11.17 -5.64 -0.92
C MET A 12 11.06 -7.10 -1.34
N TRP A 13 10.00 -7.80 -0.95
CA TRP A 13 9.75 -9.19 -1.36
C TRP A 13 9.52 -9.34 -2.86
N LEU A 14 8.72 -8.46 -3.47
CA LEU A 14 8.46 -8.48 -4.91
C LEU A 14 9.73 -8.16 -5.72
N ARG A 15 10.61 -7.29 -5.21
CA ARG A 15 11.92 -7.04 -5.82
C ARG A 15 12.86 -8.24 -5.69
N ALA A 16 12.84 -8.94 -4.55
CA ALA A 16 13.56 -10.21 -4.39
C ALA A 16 13.10 -11.25 -5.42
N GLY A 17 11.80 -11.33 -5.69
CA GLY A 17 11.20 -12.15 -6.75
C GLY A 17 11.44 -11.65 -8.18
N GLY A 18 12.24 -10.59 -8.37
CA GLY A 18 12.66 -10.10 -9.70
C GLY A 18 11.63 -9.25 -10.43
N ARG A 19 10.56 -8.81 -9.77
CA ARG A 19 9.54 -7.95 -10.40
C ARG A 19 10.10 -6.56 -10.70
N SER A 20 9.59 -5.91 -11.74
CA SER A 20 9.94 -4.51 -12.06
C SER A 20 9.53 -3.58 -10.91
N SER A 21 10.18 -2.41 -10.79
CA SER A 21 9.87 -1.47 -9.70
C SER A 21 8.41 -1.00 -9.75
N LEU A 22 7.85 -0.75 -10.93
CA LEU A 22 6.45 -0.34 -11.09
C LEU A 22 5.49 -1.42 -10.57
N VAL A 23 5.69 -2.68 -11.00
CA VAL A 23 4.87 -3.82 -10.53
C VAL A 23 5.07 -4.06 -9.04
N ALA A 24 6.30 -3.96 -8.54
CA ALA A 24 6.58 -4.14 -7.12
C ALA A 24 5.90 -3.07 -6.25
N ILE A 25 5.89 -1.80 -6.67
CA ILE A 25 5.19 -0.73 -5.94
C ILE A 25 3.67 -0.93 -6.01
N GLY A 26 3.13 -1.21 -7.22
CA GLY A 26 1.68 -1.35 -7.41
C GLY A 26 1.07 -2.55 -6.68
N ALA A 27 1.81 -3.66 -6.54
CA ALA A 27 1.32 -4.88 -5.88
C ALA A 27 1.73 -4.98 -4.39
N ALA A 28 2.67 -4.15 -3.92
CA ALA A 28 3.15 -4.17 -2.54
C ALA A 28 2.06 -4.03 -1.47
N PRO A 29 1.06 -3.15 -1.63
CA PRO A 29 0.00 -2.99 -0.63
C PRO A 29 -0.79 -4.27 -0.36
N ALA A 30 -1.06 -5.07 -1.40
CA ALA A 30 -1.76 -6.35 -1.23
C ALA A 30 -0.98 -7.31 -0.32
N PHE A 31 0.35 -7.36 -0.46
CA PHE A 31 1.21 -8.13 0.44
C PHE A 31 1.12 -7.61 1.88
N THR A 32 1.20 -6.30 2.07
CA THR A 32 1.17 -5.68 3.40
C THR A 32 -0.19 -5.88 4.08
N PHE A 33 -1.30 -5.70 3.36
CA PHE A 33 -2.64 -5.99 3.89
C PHE A 33 -2.81 -7.48 4.21
N GLY A 34 -2.28 -8.39 3.39
CA GLY A 34 -2.27 -9.82 3.71
C GLY A 34 -1.54 -10.10 5.01
N LEU A 35 -0.37 -9.50 5.23
CA LEU A 35 0.38 -9.65 6.48
C LEU A 35 -0.38 -9.06 7.68
N ILE A 36 -0.95 -7.86 7.54
CA ILE A 36 -1.79 -7.25 8.59
C ILE A 36 -2.99 -8.14 8.94
N THR A 37 -3.67 -8.71 7.94
CA THR A 37 -4.78 -9.62 8.16
C THR A 37 -4.35 -10.87 8.92
N ILE A 38 -3.21 -11.46 8.57
CA ILE A 38 -2.67 -12.62 9.31
C ILE A 38 -2.38 -12.23 10.77
N LEU A 39 -1.72 -11.09 10.99
CA LEU A 39 -1.41 -10.62 12.34
C LEU A 39 -2.67 -10.32 13.15
N SER A 40 -3.68 -9.68 12.53
CA SER A 40 -4.94 -9.35 13.22
C SER A 40 -5.72 -10.59 13.69
N VAL A 41 -5.57 -11.71 12.99
CA VAL A 41 -6.14 -13.01 13.41
C VAL A 41 -5.25 -13.70 14.46
N ALA A 42 -3.94 -13.64 14.30
CA ALA A 42 -3.00 -14.33 15.17
C ALA A 42 -2.87 -13.69 16.56
N TYR A 43 -2.89 -12.38 16.66
CA TYR A 43 -2.65 -11.66 17.90
C TYR A 43 -3.61 -12.03 19.04
N PRO A 44 -4.94 -12.06 18.84
CA PRO A 44 -5.83 -12.48 19.91
C PRO A 44 -5.63 -13.93 20.35
N VAL A 45 -5.22 -14.81 19.42
CA VAL A 45 -4.92 -16.23 19.73
C VAL A 45 -3.65 -16.36 20.56
N LEU A 46 -2.70 -15.44 20.38
CA LEU A 46 -1.42 -15.41 21.08
C LEU A 46 -1.43 -14.52 22.33
N ASP A 47 -2.59 -13.94 22.66
CA ASP A 47 -2.75 -12.96 23.76
C ASP A 47 -1.83 -11.75 23.61
N ILE A 48 -1.67 -11.28 22.36
CA ILE A 48 -0.88 -10.10 22.01
C ILE A 48 -1.82 -8.93 21.70
N GLU A 49 -1.60 -7.79 22.36
CA GLU A 49 -2.36 -6.57 22.09
C GLU A 49 -2.01 -5.99 20.71
N TRP A 50 -3.03 -5.52 19.99
CA TRP A 50 -2.86 -4.82 18.73
C TRP A 50 -2.44 -3.38 18.97
N GLU A 51 -1.17 -3.10 18.83
CA GLU A 51 -0.58 -1.78 19.03
C GLU A 51 0.50 -1.49 17.97
N PRO A 52 0.84 -0.21 17.74
CA PRO A 52 1.96 0.15 16.87
C PRO A 52 3.29 -0.47 17.32
N SER A 53 3.49 -0.62 18.64
CA SER A 53 4.69 -1.19 19.26
C SER A 53 4.86 -2.68 18.99
N THR A 54 3.78 -3.41 18.74
CA THR A 54 3.80 -4.85 18.45
C THR A 54 3.73 -5.16 16.96
N ALA A 55 2.91 -4.45 16.18
CA ALA A 55 2.67 -4.73 14.77
C ALA A 55 3.69 -4.07 13.82
N LEU A 56 4.08 -2.80 14.04
CA LEU A 56 5.02 -2.11 13.14
C LEU A 56 6.43 -2.76 13.10
N PRO A 57 7.00 -3.28 14.20
CA PRO A 57 8.26 -4.03 14.13
C PRO A 57 8.19 -5.25 13.22
N ILE A 58 7.05 -5.97 13.19
CA ILE A 58 6.88 -7.14 12.31
C ILE A 58 6.83 -6.72 10.84
N LEU A 59 6.14 -5.61 10.52
CA LEU A 59 6.18 -5.05 9.18
C LEU A 59 7.61 -4.63 8.79
N GLY A 60 8.34 -4.02 9.72
CA GLY A 60 9.76 -3.66 9.55
C GLY A 60 10.65 -4.88 9.33
N MET A 61 10.52 -5.92 10.15
CA MET A 61 11.26 -7.17 10.00
C MET A 61 10.94 -7.87 8.68
N SER A 62 9.67 -7.85 8.25
CA SER A 62 9.29 -8.36 6.94
C SER A 62 9.98 -7.60 5.80
N ALA A 63 10.06 -6.26 5.90
CA ALA A 63 10.78 -5.44 4.91
C ALA A 63 12.28 -5.75 4.90
N LEU A 64 12.91 -5.91 6.06
CA LEU A 64 14.33 -6.29 6.19
C LEU A 64 14.59 -7.69 5.62
N GLY A 65 13.71 -8.66 5.91
CA GLY A 65 13.81 -10.00 5.34
C GLY A 65 13.72 -9.99 3.81
N GLY A 66 12.79 -9.21 3.25
CA GLY A 66 12.69 -9.00 1.81
C GLY A 66 13.92 -8.31 1.21
N ALA A 67 14.49 -7.32 1.90
CA ALA A 67 15.73 -6.65 1.48
C ALA A 67 16.93 -7.62 1.49
N GLY A 68 17.04 -8.47 2.51
CA GLY A 68 18.05 -9.53 2.58
C GLY A 68 17.89 -10.53 1.43
N ALA A 69 16.68 -11.01 1.20
CA ALA A 69 16.38 -11.91 0.08
C ALA A 69 16.68 -11.26 -1.29
N TRP A 70 16.38 -9.98 -1.44
CA TRP A 70 16.72 -9.24 -2.66
C TRP A 70 18.23 -9.15 -2.87
N SER A 71 18.99 -8.80 -1.82
CA SER A 71 20.45 -8.76 -1.87
C SER A 71 21.03 -10.12 -2.25
N LEU A 72 20.57 -11.21 -1.62
CA LEU A 72 21.00 -12.57 -1.95
C LEU A 72 20.65 -12.95 -3.39
N SER A 73 19.49 -12.57 -3.90
CA SER A 73 19.12 -12.81 -5.30
C SER A 73 20.03 -12.10 -6.29
N PHE A 74 20.52 -10.92 -5.91
CA PHE A 74 21.49 -10.17 -6.70
C PHE A 74 22.85 -10.88 -6.74
N PHE A 75 23.36 -11.34 -5.59
CA PHE A 75 24.61 -12.08 -5.51
C PHE A 75 24.57 -13.42 -6.28
N ARG A 76 23.47 -14.18 -6.19
CA ARG A 76 23.28 -15.43 -6.95
C ARG A 76 23.33 -15.18 -8.47
N ARG A 77 22.60 -14.19 -8.97
CA ARG A 77 22.63 -13.83 -10.40
C ARG A 77 24.00 -13.34 -10.87
N SER A 78 24.79 -12.75 -10.00
CA SER A 78 26.17 -12.34 -10.28
C SER A 78 27.11 -13.56 -10.36
N ASN A 79 26.87 -14.57 -9.54
CA ASN A 79 27.73 -15.78 -9.49
C ASN A 79 27.44 -16.77 -10.61
N ASP A 80 26.19 -16.90 -11.05
CA ASP A 80 25.80 -17.80 -12.16
C ASP A 80 26.37 -17.36 -13.52
N GLY A 81 26.85 -16.11 -13.62
CA GLY A 81 27.52 -15.55 -14.81
C GLY A 81 29.02 -15.32 -14.67
N PHE A 82 29.65 -15.71 -13.55
CA PHE A 82 31.04 -15.40 -13.28
C PHE A 82 32.00 -16.44 -13.91
N SER A 83 32.14 -16.35 -15.23
CA SER A 83 33.33 -16.85 -15.92
C SER A 83 34.45 -15.80 -15.74
N LEU A 84 35.51 -16.16 -15.04
CA LEU A 84 36.69 -15.31 -14.77
C LEU A 84 37.50 -14.91 -16.03
N ARG A 85 36.99 -15.16 -17.22
CA ARG A 85 37.64 -14.80 -18.49
C ARG A 85 36.92 -13.63 -19.17
N GLY A 86 37.40 -12.42 -18.88
CA GLY A 86 37.21 -11.28 -19.79
C GLY A 86 36.00 -10.36 -19.56
N VAL A 87 35.27 -10.45 -18.45
CA VAL A 87 34.21 -9.49 -18.13
C VAL A 87 34.82 -8.26 -17.47
N PRO A 88 34.67 -7.05 -18.04
CA PRO A 88 35.20 -5.84 -17.42
C PRO A 88 34.56 -5.61 -16.05
N LEU A 89 35.35 -5.21 -15.06
CA LEU A 89 34.97 -5.03 -13.65
C LEU A 89 33.69 -4.17 -13.49
N ARG A 90 33.43 -3.24 -14.39
CA ARG A 90 32.21 -2.41 -14.44
C ARG A 90 30.93 -3.21 -14.67
N GLU A 91 30.98 -4.30 -15.43
CA GLU A 91 29.84 -5.20 -15.65
C GLU A 91 29.67 -6.14 -14.47
N ALA A 92 30.78 -6.59 -13.88
CA ALA A 92 30.79 -7.44 -12.69
C ALA A 92 30.21 -6.74 -11.45
N ILE A 93 30.40 -5.40 -11.30
CA ILE A 93 29.88 -4.61 -10.18
C ILE A 93 28.41 -4.17 -10.42
N GLY A 94 27.76 -4.63 -11.50
CA GLY A 94 26.36 -4.32 -11.77
C GLY A 94 26.11 -2.83 -12.05
N VAL A 95 27.14 -2.08 -12.49
CA VAL A 95 26.96 -0.71 -12.98
C VAL A 95 26.09 -0.79 -14.23
N ARG A 96 24.78 -0.62 -14.05
CA ARG A 96 23.83 -0.61 -15.16
C ARG A 96 24.30 0.38 -16.21
N LYS A 97 24.33 -0.04 -17.48
CA LYS A 97 24.49 0.89 -18.59
C LYS A 97 23.61 2.10 -18.36
N PRO A 98 24.12 3.33 -18.55
CA PRO A 98 23.32 4.52 -18.39
C PRO A 98 22.04 4.37 -19.22
N ILE A 99 20.88 4.60 -18.59
CA ILE A 99 19.59 4.50 -19.25
C ILE A 99 19.62 5.49 -20.38
N GLY A 100 19.48 5.02 -21.62
CA GLY A 100 19.49 5.90 -22.78
C GLY A 100 18.42 6.99 -22.61
N GLY A 101 18.69 8.22 -23.02
CA GLY A 101 17.82 9.38 -22.80
C GLY A 101 16.34 9.13 -23.14
N ARG A 102 16.05 8.35 -24.19
CA ARG A 102 14.69 7.94 -24.56
C ARG A 102 14.01 7.07 -23.49
N GLN A 103 14.73 6.15 -22.85
CA GLN A 103 14.16 5.31 -21.80
C GLN A 103 13.93 6.09 -20.50
N ALA A 104 14.83 7.03 -20.19
CA ALA A 104 14.64 7.93 -19.06
C ALA A 104 13.41 8.82 -19.25
N ALA A 105 13.23 9.38 -20.45
CA ALA A 105 12.05 10.20 -20.80
C ALA A 105 10.74 9.41 -20.68
N ILE A 106 10.71 8.15 -21.15
CA ILE A 106 9.51 7.29 -21.02
C ILE A 106 9.18 7.00 -19.55
N ARG A 107 10.20 6.71 -18.74
CA ARG A 107 9.98 6.50 -17.29
C ARG A 107 9.45 7.76 -16.61
N ALA A 108 10.05 8.92 -16.92
CA ALA A 108 9.59 10.21 -16.42
C ALA A 108 8.13 10.50 -16.84
N ALA A 109 7.79 10.26 -18.11
CA ALA A 109 6.42 10.41 -18.60
C ALA A 109 5.43 9.47 -17.90
N THR A 110 5.82 8.20 -17.63
CA THR A 110 4.96 7.26 -16.90
C THR A 110 4.71 7.73 -15.47
N TRP A 111 5.75 8.18 -14.75
CA TRP A 111 5.57 8.72 -13.40
C TRP A 111 4.81 10.04 -13.40
N GLY A 112 5.00 10.88 -14.42
CA GLY A 112 4.20 12.08 -14.63
C GLY A 112 2.71 11.75 -14.82
N ALA A 113 2.39 10.76 -15.63
CA ALA A 113 1.01 10.28 -15.82
C ALA A 113 0.39 9.73 -14.51
N ILE A 114 1.15 8.98 -13.73
CA ILE A 114 0.73 8.50 -12.40
C ILE A 114 0.46 9.69 -11.46
N LEU A 115 1.33 10.69 -11.45
CA LEU A 115 1.14 11.90 -10.63
C LEU A 115 -0.13 12.66 -11.04
N VAL A 116 -0.37 12.83 -12.34
CA VAL A 116 -1.59 13.46 -12.85
C VAL A 116 -2.82 12.67 -12.42
N GLY A 117 -2.81 11.35 -12.61
CA GLY A 117 -3.91 10.47 -12.18
C GLY A 117 -4.15 10.56 -10.67
N PHE A 118 -3.09 10.61 -9.85
CA PHE A 118 -3.22 10.79 -8.41
C PHE A 118 -3.83 12.14 -8.03
N VAL A 119 -3.39 13.23 -8.66
CA VAL A 119 -3.96 14.57 -8.42
C VAL A 119 -5.45 14.59 -8.75
N LEU A 120 -5.84 14.01 -9.90
CA LEU A 120 -7.26 13.92 -10.29
C LEU A 120 -8.07 13.09 -9.29
N ALA A 121 -7.55 11.96 -8.83
CA ALA A 121 -8.19 11.11 -7.83
C ALA A 121 -8.33 11.80 -6.46
N ALA A 122 -7.29 12.54 -6.04
CA ALA A 122 -7.24 13.18 -4.72
C ALA A 122 -8.04 14.50 -4.64
N LEU A 123 -8.27 15.15 -5.77
CA LEU A 123 -8.86 16.48 -5.83
C LEU A 123 -10.20 16.58 -5.09
N PRO A 124 -11.18 15.65 -5.24
CA PRO A 124 -12.45 15.73 -4.52
C PRO A 124 -12.26 15.71 -3.00
N LEU A 125 -11.38 14.86 -2.48
CA LEU A 125 -11.11 14.79 -1.05
C LEU A 125 -10.43 16.06 -0.53
N VAL A 126 -9.41 16.54 -1.25
CA VAL A 126 -8.64 17.72 -0.83
C VAL A 126 -9.47 19.00 -0.88
N MET A 127 -10.38 19.11 -1.86
CA MET A 127 -11.28 20.26 -1.98
C MET A 127 -12.51 20.16 -1.07
N GLY A 128 -12.99 18.97 -0.79
CA GLY A 128 -14.22 18.74 -0.02
C GLY A 128 -14.00 18.62 1.49
N ALA A 129 -12.81 18.19 1.92
CA ALA A 129 -12.51 17.99 3.33
C ALA A 129 -11.06 18.38 3.65
N ALA A 130 -10.85 19.25 4.62
CA ALA A 130 -9.52 19.40 5.21
C ALA A 130 -9.12 18.07 5.88
N PRO A 131 -7.80 17.76 6.02
CA PRO A 131 -7.35 16.49 6.58
C PRO A 131 -7.96 16.12 7.94
N SER A 132 -8.36 17.11 8.73
CA SER A 132 -8.97 16.95 10.07
C SER A 132 -10.50 17.01 10.07
N ASN A 133 -11.15 17.29 8.94
CA ASN A 133 -12.60 17.36 8.88
C ASN A 133 -13.22 15.99 8.62
N PRO A 134 -14.23 15.57 9.40
CA PRO A 134 -14.91 14.31 9.16
C PRO A 134 -15.75 14.41 7.88
N ILE A 135 -15.77 13.34 7.12
CA ILE A 135 -16.74 13.15 6.06
C ILE A 135 -18.05 12.74 6.73
N GLN A 136 -19.08 13.58 6.63
CA GLN A 136 -20.35 13.43 7.35
C GLN A 136 -21.30 12.48 6.58
N GLN A 137 -20.93 11.20 6.52
CA GLN A 137 -21.70 10.12 5.93
C GLN A 137 -21.73 8.92 6.89
N TRP A 138 -22.66 8.00 6.70
CA TRP A 138 -22.83 6.83 7.58
C TRP A 138 -21.58 5.92 7.58
N ASP A 139 -21.11 5.54 6.40
CA ASP A 139 -19.98 4.61 6.27
C ASP A 139 -18.68 5.19 6.86
N PRO A 140 -18.24 6.41 6.52
CA PRO A 140 -17.08 7.02 7.17
C PRO A 140 -17.18 7.09 8.68
N THR A 141 -18.36 7.42 9.22
CA THR A 141 -18.60 7.48 10.66
C THR A 141 -18.45 6.10 11.29
N PHE A 142 -19.04 5.07 10.68
CA PHE A 142 -18.89 3.68 11.13
C PHE A 142 -17.42 3.25 11.13
N HIS A 143 -16.69 3.51 10.05
CA HIS A 143 -15.30 3.11 9.92
C HIS A 143 -14.37 3.85 10.89
N GLN A 144 -14.59 5.14 11.12
CA GLN A 144 -13.84 5.91 12.12
C GLN A 144 -14.10 5.39 13.53
N ASN A 145 -15.35 5.07 13.88
CA ASN A 145 -15.69 4.41 15.14
C ASN A 145 -15.05 3.03 15.25
N GLY A 146 -14.94 2.29 14.14
CA GLY A 146 -14.21 1.02 14.11
C GLY A 146 -12.73 1.16 14.45
N VAL A 147 -12.07 2.20 13.94
CA VAL A 147 -10.68 2.50 14.32
C VAL A 147 -10.59 2.86 15.82
N HIS A 148 -11.53 3.65 16.35
CA HIS A 148 -11.60 3.95 17.78
C HIS A 148 -11.80 2.69 18.64
N ALA A 149 -12.71 1.79 18.24
CA ALA A 149 -12.94 0.53 18.95
C ALA A 149 -11.66 -0.32 19.02
N MET A 150 -10.89 -0.36 17.93
CA MET A 150 -9.61 -1.08 17.92
C MET A 150 -8.53 -0.43 18.78
N LEU A 151 -8.47 0.90 18.81
CA LEU A 151 -7.54 1.63 19.68
C LEU A 151 -7.87 1.40 21.15
N TYR A 152 -9.16 1.36 21.50
CA TYR A 152 -9.63 1.13 22.86
C TYR A 152 -9.47 -0.32 23.30
N GLY A 153 -10.00 -1.26 22.50
CA GLY A 153 -9.98 -2.68 22.79
C GLY A 153 -8.66 -3.38 22.49
N LYS A 154 -7.70 -2.68 21.85
CA LYS A 154 -6.40 -3.22 21.43
C LYS A 154 -6.50 -4.55 20.67
N ASN A 155 -7.58 -4.70 19.92
CA ASN A 155 -7.91 -5.90 19.17
C ASN A 155 -8.34 -5.53 17.75
N ALA A 156 -7.58 -6.01 16.75
CA ALA A 156 -7.88 -5.78 15.33
C ALA A 156 -8.48 -7.02 14.64
N SER A 157 -8.88 -8.02 15.39
CA SER A 157 -9.43 -9.28 14.86
C SER A 157 -10.69 -9.04 14.03
N PRO A 158 -10.82 -9.69 12.86
CA PRO A 158 -12.06 -9.67 12.10
C PRO A 158 -13.23 -10.38 12.82
N PHE A 159 -12.97 -11.13 13.88
CA PHE A 159 -13.97 -11.89 14.62
C PHE A 159 -14.41 -11.24 15.94
N GLY A 160 -13.80 -10.13 16.34
CA GLY A 160 -14.13 -9.49 17.62
C GLY A 160 -13.58 -8.07 17.80
N GLY A 161 -12.77 -7.57 16.86
CA GLY A 161 -12.17 -6.24 16.98
C GLY A 161 -13.18 -5.08 16.97
N LEU A 162 -14.39 -5.32 16.46
CA LEU A 162 -15.49 -4.34 16.43
C LEU A 162 -16.64 -4.69 17.38
N HIS A 163 -16.43 -5.59 18.37
CA HIS A 163 -17.49 -6.08 19.25
C HIS A 163 -18.25 -4.94 19.96
N GLU A 164 -17.58 -3.85 20.32
CA GLU A 164 -18.23 -2.70 20.97
C GLU A 164 -19.27 -2.02 20.07
N LEU A 165 -19.01 -1.93 18.76
CA LEU A 165 -19.96 -1.35 17.80
C LEU A 165 -21.20 -2.25 17.59
N TYR A 166 -21.09 -3.52 17.96
CA TYR A 166 -22.17 -4.52 17.86
C TYR A 166 -22.77 -4.89 19.22
N GLY A 167 -22.69 -3.98 20.21
CA GLY A 167 -23.28 -4.20 21.53
C GLY A 167 -22.66 -5.36 22.30
N GLY A 168 -21.35 -5.53 22.21
CA GLY A 168 -20.61 -6.60 22.90
C GLY A 168 -20.65 -7.96 22.19
N ARG A 169 -21.25 -8.06 21.00
CA ARG A 169 -21.31 -9.30 20.23
C ARG A 169 -20.12 -9.44 19.29
N ASN A 170 -19.56 -10.63 19.22
CA ASN A 170 -18.54 -10.96 18.23
C ASN A 170 -19.21 -11.20 16.86
N VAL A 171 -18.98 -10.30 15.94
CA VAL A 171 -19.46 -10.38 14.55
C VAL A 171 -18.25 -10.38 13.64
N TYR A 172 -18.28 -11.23 12.61
CA TYR A 172 -17.25 -11.17 11.56
C TYR A 172 -17.39 -9.87 10.78
N TYR A 173 -16.28 -9.15 10.67
CA TYR A 173 -16.16 -7.97 9.81
C TYR A 173 -14.75 -7.86 9.22
N PRO A 174 -14.57 -7.54 7.93
CA PRO A 174 -13.25 -7.33 7.33
C PRO A 174 -12.56 -6.12 7.97
N THR A 175 -11.56 -6.38 8.81
CA THR A 175 -10.92 -5.34 9.64
C THR A 175 -9.58 -4.82 9.09
N GLY A 176 -9.10 -5.34 7.98
CA GLY A 176 -7.75 -5.05 7.48
C GLY A 176 -7.42 -3.56 7.34
N TRP A 177 -8.35 -2.76 6.81
CA TRP A 177 -8.19 -1.31 6.72
C TRP A 177 -8.17 -0.64 8.10
N HIS A 178 -9.11 -0.98 8.98
CA HIS A 178 -9.17 -0.43 10.35
C HIS A 178 -7.89 -0.76 11.13
N ALA A 179 -7.44 -2.01 11.03
CA ALA A 179 -6.20 -2.48 11.62
C ALA A 179 -4.99 -1.67 11.11
N PHE A 180 -4.91 -1.43 9.80
CA PHE A 180 -3.84 -0.62 9.23
C PHE A 180 -3.89 0.84 9.73
N VAL A 181 -5.06 1.48 9.69
CA VAL A 181 -5.22 2.88 10.10
C VAL A 181 -4.94 3.07 11.58
N SER A 182 -5.38 2.13 12.45
CA SER A 182 -5.15 2.20 13.89
C SER A 182 -3.68 2.22 14.27
N LEU A 183 -2.77 1.65 13.45
CA LEU A 183 -1.33 1.74 13.68
C LEU A 183 -0.75 3.15 13.52
N PHE A 184 -1.49 4.07 12.91
CA PHE A 184 -1.05 5.44 12.63
C PHE A 184 -1.97 6.48 13.27
N ALA A 185 -3.08 6.06 13.86
CA ALA A 185 -4.04 6.90 14.54
C ALA A 185 -3.74 6.98 16.04
N ARG A 186 -4.16 8.09 16.63
CA ARG A 186 -4.35 8.28 18.08
C ARG A 186 -5.81 8.66 18.28
N TYR A 187 -6.30 8.63 19.51
CA TYR A 187 -7.70 8.95 19.82
C TYR A 187 -8.17 10.30 19.26
N ASP A 188 -7.29 11.28 19.24
CA ASP A 188 -7.53 12.66 18.78
C ASP A 188 -7.30 12.84 17.27
N SER A 189 -6.80 11.84 16.55
CA SER A 189 -6.37 11.95 15.15
C SER A 189 -6.94 10.88 14.23
N VAL A 190 -7.95 10.13 14.65
CA VAL A 190 -8.57 9.07 13.84
C VAL A 190 -9.09 9.60 12.50
N ILE A 191 -9.77 10.76 12.51
CA ILE A 191 -10.29 11.40 11.31
C ILE A 191 -9.14 11.71 10.33
N GLN A 192 -8.08 12.35 10.85
CA GLN A 192 -6.92 12.69 10.04
C GLN A 192 -6.22 11.45 9.48
N ALA A 193 -6.04 10.41 10.28
CA ALA A 193 -5.43 9.15 9.84
C ALA A 193 -6.27 8.46 8.77
N SER A 194 -7.61 8.47 8.90
CA SER A 194 -8.54 7.94 7.91
C SER A 194 -8.43 8.69 6.58
N ASN A 195 -8.49 10.02 6.60
CA ASN A 195 -8.39 10.85 5.39
C ASN A 195 -7.01 10.69 4.70
N VAL A 196 -5.92 10.62 5.48
CA VAL A 196 -4.58 10.37 4.95
C VAL A 196 -4.48 8.97 4.35
N SER A 197 -5.14 7.96 4.95
CA SER A 197 -5.19 6.62 4.38
C SER A 197 -5.92 6.59 3.04
N SER A 198 -7.03 7.32 2.90
CA SER A 198 -7.74 7.46 1.62
C SER A 198 -6.84 8.03 0.53
N LEU A 199 -6.07 9.08 0.83
CA LEU A 199 -5.07 9.62 -0.12
C LEU A 199 -3.99 8.59 -0.48
N ALA A 200 -3.51 7.83 0.52
CA ALA A 200 -2.52 6.77 0.28
C ALA A 200 -3.06 5.70 -0.66
N LEU A 201 -4.31 5.33 -0.50
CA LEU A 201 -4.96 4.30 -1.31
C LEU A 201 -5.32 4.80 -2.70
N MET A 202 -5.66 6.08 -2.88
CA MET A 202 -5.77 6.70 -4.21
C MET A 202 -4.44 6.63 -4.99
N ALA A 203 -3.32 6.87 -4.31
CA ALA A 203 -1.99 6.69 -4.91
C ALA A 203 -1.73 5.22 -5.29
N VAL A 204 -2.11 4.27 -4.42
CA VAL A 204 -2.04 2.83 -4.70
C VAL A 204 -2.88 2.45 -5.90
N TRP A 205 -4.10 2.97 -6.01
CA TRP A 205 -5.00 2.74 -7.13
C TRP A 205 -4.38 3.10 -8.47
N VAL A 206 -3.91 4.33 -8.62
CA VAL A 206 -3.36 4.80 -9.90
C VAL A 206 -2.03 4.12 -10.25
N VAL A 207 -1.17 3.84 -9.28
CA VAL A 207 0.07 3.07 -9.49
C VAL A 207 -0.27 1.62 -9.83
N GLY A 208 -1.25 1.03 -9.15
CA GLY A 208 -1.73 -0.32 -9.40
C GLY A 208 -2.26 -0.50 -10.81
N LEU A 209 -3.03 0.46 -11.32
CA LEU A 209 -3.52 0.45 -12.71
C LEU A 209 -2.37 0.51 -13.72
N ALA A 210 -1.40 1.41 -13.52
CA ALA A 210 -0.23 1.48 -14.39
C ALA A 210 0.58 0.18 -14.34
N ALA A 211 0.74 -0.40 -13.16
CA ALA A 211 1.43 -1.69 -12.96
C ALA A 211 0.69 -2.84 -13.65
N LEU A 212 -0.63 -2.94 -13.46
CA LEU A 212 -1.48 -3.96 -14.10
C LEU A 212 -1.38 -3.88 -15.62
N VAL A 213 -1.60 -2.70 -16.19
CA VAL A 213 -1.53 -2.51 -17.64
C VAL A 213 -0.12 -2.80 -18.17
N SER A 214 0.94 -2.51 -17.41
CA SER A 214 2.32 -2.83 -17.81
C SER A 214 2.61 -4.34 -17.87
N VAL A 215 1.82 -5.16 -17.21
CA VAL A 215 1.91 -6.63 -17.29
C VAL A 215 1.07 -7.18 -18.45
N LEU A 216 -0.07 -6.54 -18.72
CA LEU A 216 -1.02 -6.98 -19.75
C LEU A 216 -0.62 -6.56 -21.16
N THR A 217 0.13 -5.46 -21.33
CA THR A 217 0.50 -4.94 -22.65
C THR A 217 1.86 -4.25 -22.65
N ALA A 218 2.54 -4.29 -23.81
CA ALA A 218 3.75 -3.52 -24.08
C ALA A 218 3.45 -2.07 -24.54
N SER A 219 2.18 -1.69 -24.71
CA SER A 219 1.78 -0.37 -25.18
C SER A 219 2.07 0.70 -24.12
N ARG A 220 3.03 1.58 -24.41
CA ARG A 220 3.42 2.68 -23.51
C ARG A 220 2.29 3.71 -23.32
N SER A 221 1.54 3.98 -24.38
CA SER A 221 0.39 4.88 -24.30
C SER A 221 -0.70 4.32 -23.38
N ALA A 222 -0.99 3.02 -23.44
CA ALA A 222 -1.94 2.38 -22.53
C ALA A 222 -1.46 2.45 -21.07
N ILE A 223 -0.16 2.19 -20.80
CA ILE A 223 0.42 2.26 -19.45
C ILE A 223 0.34 3.68 -18.88
N MET A 224 0.53 4.71 -19.70
CA MET A 224 0.40 6.12 -19.27
C MET A 224 -1.06 6.58 -19.18
N ALA A 225 -1.93 6.11 -20.06
CA ALA A 225 -3.35 6.50 -20.02
C ALA A 225 -4.10 5.90 -18.83
N ALA A 226 -3.78 4.68 -18.44
CA ALA A 226 -4.49 3.94 -17.39
C ALA A 226 -4.58 4.68 -16.04
N PRO A 227 -3.51 5.22 -15.45
CA PRO A 227 -3.60 5.97 -14.20
C PRO A 227 -4.38 7.29 -14.33
N ILE A 228 -4.29 7.97 -15.49
CA ILE A 228 -5.04 9.21 -15.73
C ILE A 228 -6.53 8.91 -15.81
N ILE A 229 -6.93 7.94 -16.63
CA ILE A 229 -8.33 7.52 -16.76
C ILE A 229 -8.85 7.02 -15.42
N GLY A 230 -8.08 6.16 -14.73
CA GLY A 230 -8.46 5.63 -13.43
C GLY A 230 -8.61 6.70 -12.34
N GLY A 231 -7.83 7.79 -12.41
CA GLY A 231 -7.96 8.91 -11.49
C GLY A 231 -9.19 9.80 -11.76
N MET A 232 -9.76 9.74 -12.98
CA MET A 232 -10.96 10.48 -13.37
C MET A 232 -12.27 9.73 -13.08
N LEU A 233 -12.21 8.45 -12.69
CA LEU A 233 -13.42 7.67 -12.43
C LEU A 233 -14.12 8.18 -11.17
N LEU A 234 -15.41 8.48 -11.28
CA LEU A 234 -16.19 9.03 -10.16
C LEU A 234 -16.43 7.98 -9.07
N ASN A 235 -16.89 6.78 -9.41
CA ASN A 235 -17.22 5.77 -8.42
C ASN A 235 -15.99 5.24 -7.67
N MET A 236 -14.91 4.99 -8.37
CA MET A 236 -13.63 4.52 -7.82
C MET A 236 -12.49 5.24 -8.54
N PRO A 237 -11.63 6.00 -7.87
CA PRO A 237 -11.48 6.06 -6.42
C PRO A 237 -12.29 7.19 -5.74
N ALA A 238 -12.90 8.12 -6.48
CA ALA A 238 -13.43 9.35 -5.88
C ALA A 238 -14.52 9.06 -4.83
N ASP A 239 -15.69 8.57 -5.22
CA ASP A 239 -16.80 8.36 -4.28
C ASP A 239 -16.49 7.30 -3.22
N ALA A 240 -15.93 6.15 -3.65
CA ALA A 240 -15.63 5.05 -2.72
C ALA A 240 -14.65 5.45 -1.62
N LEU A 241 -13.67 6.33 -1.91
CA LEU A 241 -12.64 6.71 -0.96
C LEU A 241 -12.89 8.02 -0.24
N THR A 242 -13.80 8.87 -0.76
CA THR A 242 -14.14 10.14 -0.15
C THR A 242 -15.49 10.09 0.55
N MET A 243 -16.56 9.66 -0.14
CA MET A 243 -17.92 9.73 0.39
C MET A 243 -18.31 8.49 1.20
N TYR A 244 -17.81 7.31 0.82
CA TYR A 244 -18.27 6.06 1.42
C TYR A 244 -17.23 5.35 2.28
N ASN A 245 -15.94 5.66 2.14
CA ASN A 245 -14.85 4.96 2.84
C ASN A 245 -15.00 3.41 2.75
N GLN A 246 -15.44 2.91 1.59
CA GLN A 246 -15.87 1.51 1.40
C GLN A 246 -14.71 0.52 1.27
N TRP A 247 -13.53 0.86 1.74
CA TRP A 247 -12.35 0.01 1.65
C TRP A 247 -12.51 -1.41 2.18
N PRO A 248 -13.25 -1.65 3.28
CA PRO A 248 -13.42 -3.02 3.75
C PRO A 248 -14.32 -3.89 2.86
N ASN A 249 -15.09 -3.26 1.98
CA ASN A 249 -16.14 -3.90 1.18
C ASN A 249 -15.86 -3.91 -0.33
N SER A 250 -14.72 -3.34 -0.77
CA SER A 250 -14.34 -3.25 -2.19
C SER A 250 -13.29 -4.29 -2.61
#